data_ae7c00e62691de94dab5fd8e7fb352d9
#
_entry.id   ae7c00e62691de94dab5fd8e7fb352d9
#
_cell.length_a   1.000
_cell.length_b   1.000
_cell.length_c   1.000
_cell.angle_alpha   90.00
_cell.angle_beta   90.00
_cell.angle_gamma   90.00
#
_symmetry.space_group_name_H-M   'P 1'
#
loop_
_entity.id
_entity.type
_entity.pdbx_description
1 polymer ?
#
loop_
_entity_poly.entity_id
_entity_poly.type
_entity_poly.pdbx_seq_one_letter_code
_entity_poly.pdbx_strand_id
1 'polypeptide(L)'
;MAHFPELLRKLPKFEGPFDAFKLEARKCDVLFASYPAGTTIPPHRHETENVGVITQGELILTLDGKETRYGPGDWYHIPPRAMHAARFDRETSEIEFWFEKQG
;
A
#
# COMPACT_ATOMS: atom_id res chain seq x y z
N MET A 1 -11.25 6.72 -6.43
CA MET A 1 -11.28 5.39 -5.79
C MET A 1 -12.23 4.42 -6.47
N ALA A 2 -12.35 4.50 -7.76
CA ALA A 2 -13.44 3.84 -8.46
C ALA A 2 -13.04 2.52 -9.14
N HIS A 3 -11.82 2.07 -8.96
CA HIS A 3 -11.28 1.00 -9.80
C HIS A 3 -11.47 -0.41 -9.23
N PHE A 4 -11.96 -0.52 -8.00
CA PHE A 4 -12.21 -1.82 -7.41
C PHE A 4 -13.64 -2.28 -7.70
N PRO A 5 -13.87 -3.59 -7.88
CA PRO A 5 -15.22 -4.13 -8.04
C PRO A 5 -16.13 -3.73 -6.89
N GLU A 6 -17.43 -3.63 -7.16
CA GLU A 6 -18.41 -3.22 -6.17
C GLU A 6 -18.36 -4.08 -4.90
N LEU A 7 -18.16 -5.39 -5.06
CA LEU A 7 -18.09 -6.31 -3.93
C LEU A 7 -16.98 -5.89 -2.95
N LEU A 8 -15.83 -5.45 -3.44
CA LEU A 8 -14.73 -4.99 -2.59
C LEU A 8 -15.02 -3.64 -1.96
N ARG A 9 -15.78 -2.78 -2.66
CA ARG A 9 -16.14 -1.45 -2.14
C ARG A 9 -17.15 -1.51 -0.99
N LYS A 10 -17.72 -2.68 -0.73
CA LYS A 10 -18.59 -2.91 0.42
C LYS A 10 -17.82 -3.28 1.69
N LEU A 11 -16.53 -3.52 1.59
CA LEU A 11 -15.70 -3.80 2.75
C LEU A 11 -15.56 -2.55 3.62
N PRO A 12 -15.29 -2.72 4.92
CA PRO A 12 -15.03 -1.58 5.81
C PRO A 12 -13.89 -0.72 5.28
N LYS A 13 -14.01 0.58 5.46
CA LYS A 13 -12.95 1.49 5.08
C LYS A 13 -11.84 1.47 6.12
N PHE A 14 -10.61 1.56 5.63
CA PHE A 14 -9.43 1.73 6.46
C PHE A 14 -9.44 3.16 7.02
N GLU A 15 -9.25 3.29 8.33
CA GLU A 15 -9.13 4.60 8.96
C GLU A 15 -7.67 5.00 8.99
N GLY A 16 -7.28 5.84 8.05
CA GLY A 16 -5.89 6.27 7.92
C GLY A 16 -5.75 7.40 6.91
N PRO A 17 -4.50 7.75 6.56
CA PRO A 17 -4.23 8.92 5.73
C PRO A 17 -4.52 8.74 4.25
N PHE A 18 -4.96 7.58 3.83
CA PHE A 18 -5.33 7.32 2.43
C PHE A 18 -6.61 6.49 2.37
N ASP A 19 -7.24 6.48 1.20
CA ASP A 19 -8.47 5.72 0.98
C ASP A 19 -8.16 4.24 0.73
N ALA A 20 -8.76 3.37 1.52
CA ALA A 20 -8.64 1.94 1.33
C ALA A 20 -9.87 1.20 1.85
N PHE A 21 -10.15 0.06 1.24
CA PHE A 21 -11.09 -0.92 1.77
C PHE A 21 -10.29 -2.02 2.44
N LYS A 22 -10.71 -2.47 3.60
CA LYS A 22 -9.94 -3.40 4.43
C LYS A 22 -10.66 -4.73 4.55
N LEU A 23 -9.95 -5.80 4.19
CA LEU A 23 -10.37 -7.16 4.48
C LEU A 23 -9.48 -7.65 5.61
N GLU A 24 -10.07 -7.80 6.80
CA GLU A 24 -9.33 -8.30 7.94
C GLU A 24 -9.18 -9.82 7.86
N ALA A 25 -7.99 -10.29 8.18
CA ALA A 25 -7.69 -11.69 8.25
C ALA A 25 -6.88 -11.97 9.51
N ARG A 26 -6.83 -13.22 9.92
CA ARG A 26 -6.25 -13.59 11.23
C ARG A 26 -4.79 -13.17 11.39
N LYS A 27 -3.99 -13.25 10.34
CA LYS A 27 -2.55 -12.92 10.40
C LYS A 27 -2.12 -11.98 9.30
N CYS A 28 -3.05 -11.46 8.56
CA CYS A 28 -2.75 -10.61 7.43
C CYS A 28 -3.97 -9.75 7.11
N ASP A 29 -3.79 -8.44 7.16
CA ASP A 29 -4.81 -7.52 6.65
C ASP A 29 -4.54 -7.28 5.19
N VAL A 30 -5.60 -7.21 4.39
CA VAL A 30 -5.51 -6.91 2.96
C VAL A 30 -6.22 -5.59 2.71
N LEU A 31 -5.51 -4.63 2.11
CA LEU A 31 -6.06 -3.33 1.77
C LEU A 31 -6.11 -3.18 0.25
N PHE A 32 -7.27 -2.79 -0.25
CA PHE A 32 -7.45 -2.41 -1.66
C PHE A 32 -7.37 -0.89 -1.69
N ALA A 33 -6.18 -0.37 -1.93
CA ALA A 33 -5.86 1.03 -1.71
C ALA A 33 -5.83 1.83 -3.00
N SER A 34 -6.23 3.09 -2.91
CA SER A 34 -6.15 4.05 -4.00
C SER A 34 -5.48 5.32 -3.50
N TYR A 35 -4.53 5.80 -4.28
CA TYR A 35 -3.77 7.00 -3.97
C TYR A 35 -3.97 8.02 -5.08
N PRO A 36 -4.52 9.21 -4.76
CA PRO A 36 -4.64 10.26 -5.76
C PRO A 36 -3.28 10.72 -6.27
N ALA A 37 -3.25 11.23 -7.50
CA ALA A 37 -2.04 11.84 -8.04
C ALA A 37 -1.55 12.94 -7.10
N GLY A 38 -0.24 13.00 -6.87
CA GLY A 38 0.37 13.98 -5.98
C GLY A 38 0.42 13.56 -4.52
N THR A 39 -0.04 12.35 -4.18
CA THR A 39 0.05 11.85 -2.80
C THR A 39 1.51 11.58 -2.44
N THR A 40 1.90 12.03 -1.24
CA THR A 40 3.22 11.73 -0.69
C THR A 40 3.06 11.15 0.71
N ILE A 41 3.87 10.15 1.01
CA ILE A 41 3.94 9.54 2.34
C ILE A 41 5.34 9.80 2.85
N PRO A 42 5.50 10.61 3.91
CA PRO A 42 6.83 10.97 4.41
C PRO A 42 7.56 9.75 5.01
N PRO A 43 8.89 9.85 5.18
CA PRO A 43 9.66 8.76 5.75
C PRO A 43 9.09 8.30 7.09
N HIS A 44 8.92 6.99 7.22
CA HIS A 44 8.41 6.37 8.44
C HIS A 44 8.83 4.91 8.49
N ARG A 45 8.53 4.26 9.60
CA ARG A 45 8.74 2.82 9.77
C ARG A 45 7.59 2.24 10.59
N HIS A 46 7.37 0.95 10.43
CA HIS A 46 6.36 0.23 11.22
C HIS A 46 6.85 -1.19 11.51
N GLU A 47 6.20 -1.81 12.50
CA GLU A 47 6.56 -3.16 12.96
C GLU A 47 6.05 -4.26 12.03
N THR A 48 5.01 -3.98 11.27
CA THR A 48 4.40 -4.96 10.36
C THR A 48 5.20 -5.08 9.08
N GLU A 49 5.21 -6.29 8.52
CA GLU A 49 5.78 -6.53 7.20
C GLU A 49 4.72 -6.24 6.15
N ASN A 50 5.11 -5.54 5.09
CA ASN A 50 4.19 -5.14 4.04
C ASN A 50 4.66 -5.65 2.69
N VAL A 51 3.76 -6.31 1.97
CA VAL A 51 3.97 -6.75 0.59
C VAL A 51 2.82 -6.22 -0.23
N GLY A 52 3.06 -5.76 -1.43
CA GLY A 52 1.98 -5.24 -2.26
C GLY A 52 2.22 -5.44 -3.74
N VAL A 53 1.15 -5.33 -4.50
CA VAL A 53 1.17 -5.38 -5.95
C VAL A 53 0.44 -4.17 -6.51
N ILE A 54 1.06 -3.53 -7.50
CA ILE A 54 0.46 -2.36 -8.17
C ILE A 54 -0.51 -2.88 -9.23
N THR A 55 -1.74 -2.38 -9.19
CA THR A 55 -2.75 -2.76 -10.19
C THR A 55 -2.95 -1.68 -11.24
N GLN A 56 -2.65 -0.41 -10.90
CA GLN A 56 -2.77 0.72 -11.81
C GLN A 56 -1.86 1.84 -11.34
N GLY A 57 -1.27 2.58 -12.26
CA GLY A 57 -0.42 3.71 -11.92
C GLY A 57 1.01 3.32 -11.64
N GLU A 58 1.63 4.01 -10.70
CA GLU A 58 3.04 3.78 -10.36
C GLU A 58 3.32 4.18 -8.91
N LEU A 59 3.96 3.30 -8.18
CA LEU A 59 4.51 3.61 -6.85
C LEU A 59 5.98 3.95 -6.99
N ILE A 60 6.38 5.09 -6.41
CA ILE A 60 7.79 5.45 -6.30
C ILE A 60 8.14 5.28 -4.83
N LEU A 61 8.87 4.21 -4.52
CA LEU A 61 9.20 3.82 -3.16
C LEU A 61 10.66 4.10 -2.86
N THR A 62 10.91 4.81 -1.75
CA THR A 62 12.26 4.99 -1.24
C THR A 62 12.41 4.09 -0.02
N LEU A 63 13.30 3.12 -0.11
CA LEU A 63 13.55 2.14 0.95
C LEU A 63 15.02 2.20 1.32
N ASP A 64 15.30 2.52 2.57
CA ASP A 64 16.67 2.68 3.07
C ASP A 64 17.52 3.58 2.16
N GLY A 65 16.92 4.69 1.70
CA GLY A 65 17.60 5.67 0.87
C GLY A 65 17.63 5.34 -0.61
N LYS A 66 17.13 4.18 -1.04
CA LYS A 66 17.13 3.78 -2.44
C LYS A 66 15.73 3.92 -3.03
N GLU A 67 15.62 4.70 -4.11
CA GLU A 67 14.36 4.88 -4.82
C GLU A 67 14.18 3.81 -5.89
N THR A 68 13.00 3.21 -5.93
CA THR A 68 12.61 2.21 -6.94
C THR A 68 11.20 2.50 -7.43
N ARG A 69 10.94 2.27 -8.71
CA ARG A 69 9.63 2.48 -9.32
C ARG A 69 8.96 1.13 -9.58
N TYR A 70 7.68 1.04 -9.22
CA TYR A 70 6.86 -0.16 -9.38
C TYR A 70 5.62 0.21 -10.19
N GLY A 71 5.41 -0.47 -11.32
CA GLY A 71 4.23 -0.30 -12.18
C GLY A 71 3.27 -1.49 -12.08
N PRO A 72 2.20 -1.50 -12.88
CA PRO A 72 1.19 -2.57 -12.83
C PRO A 72 1.81 -3.96 -12.95
N GLY A 73 1.44 -4.83 -12.02
CA GLY A 73 1.96 -6.19 -11.95
C GLY A 73 3.25 -6.35 -11.18
N ASP A 74 3.91 -5.25 -10.81
CA ASP A 74 5.14 -5.32 -10.00
C ASP A 74 4.81 -5.48 -8.53
N TRP A 75 5.59 -6.30 -7.85
CA TRP A 75 5.48 -6.51 -6.41
C TRP A 75 6.58 -5.77 -5.68
N TYR A 76 6.23 -5.19 -4.54
CA TYR A 76 7.20 -4.59 -3.64
C TYR A 76 7.14 -5.27 -2.28
N HIS A 77 8.22 -5.12 -1.52
CA HIS A 77 8.33 -5.70 -0.17
C HIS A 77 9.00 -4.70 0.75
N ILE A 78 8.35 -4.41 1.86
CA ILE A 78 8.90 -3.54 2.90
C ILE A 78 9.06 -4.39 4.17
N PRO A 79 10.31 -4.73 4.54
CA PRO A 79 10.56 -5.50 5.76
C PRO A 79 10.13 -4.75 7.02
N PRO A 80 9.89 -5.46 8.14
CA PRO A 80 9.60 -4.79 9.41
C PRO A 80 10.69 -3.78 9.77
N ARG A 81 10.29 -2.64 10.27
CA ARG A 81 11.15 -1.56 10.78
C ARG A 81 12.07 -0.89 9.74
N ALA A 82 11.93 -1.21 8.47
CA ALA A 82 12.69 -0.54 7.42
C ALA A 82 12.15 0.88 7.22
N MET A 83 13.04 1.87 7.21
CA MET A 83 12.66 3.25 6.93
C MET A 83 12.28 3.39 5.47
N HIS A 84 11.09 3.91 5.19
CA HIS A 84 10.62 4.06 3.82
C HIS A 84 9.71 5.27 3.64
N ALA A 85 9.62 5.72 2.41
CA ALA A 85 8.76 6.80 1.98
C ALA A 85 8.18 6.45 0.62
N ALA A 86 7.07 7.06 0.26
CA ALA A 86 6.43 6.79 -1.02
C ALA A 86 5.88 8.08 -1.63
N ARG A 87 5.80 8.09 -2.96
CA ARG A 87 5.05 9.12 -3.66
C ARG A 87 4.39 8.54 -4.89
N PHE A 88 3.33 9.20 -5.32
CA PHE A 88 2.52 8.77 -6.44
C PHE A 88 2.31 9.97 -7.35
N ASP A 89 3.02 10.02 -8.49
CA ASP A 89 2.91 11.14 -9.42
C ASP A 89 1.63 11.07 -10.24
N ARG A 90 0.98 9.91 -10.28
CA ARG A 90 -0.31 9.71 -10.96
C ARG A 90 -1.22 8.91 -10.06
N GLU A 91 -2.52 8.88 -10.36
CA GLU A 91 -3.46 8.05 -9.63
C GLU A 91 -3.00 6.59 -9.66
N THR A 92 -2.92 5.97 -8.49
CA THR A 92 -2.35 4.64 -8.34
C THR A 92 -3.28 3.80 -7.49
N SER A 93 -3.47 2.55 -7.90
CA SER A 93 -4.19 1.56 -7.10
C SER A 93 -3.29 0.38 -6.84
N GLU A 94 -3.44 -0.20 -5.65
CA GLU A 94 -2.64 -1.36 -5.28
C GLU A 94 -3.40 -2.24 -4.30
N ILE A 95 -2.95 -3.49 -4.19
CA ILE A 95 -3.44 -4.44 -3.18
C ILE A 95 -2.29 -4.61 -2.22
N GLU A 96 -2.53 -4.31 -0.94
CA GLU A 96 -1.51 -4.34 0.10
C GLU A 96 -1.80 -5.46 1.09
N PHE A 97 -0.76 -6.20 1.44
CA PHE A 97 -0.81 -7.28 2.44
C PHE A 97 0.02 -6.85 3.64
N TRP A 98 -0.63 -6.75 4.80
CA TRP A 98 -0.01 -6.28 6.04
C TRP A 98 -0.02 -7.42 7.03
N PHE A 99 1.16 -7.99 7.29
CA PHE A 99 1.29 -9.15 8.17
C PHE A 99 1.43 -8.71 9.62
N GLU A 100 0.84 -9.48 10.52
CA GLU A 100 0.95 -9.20 11.94
C GLU A 100 2.41 -9.20 12.38
N LYS A 101 2.68 -8.38 13.40
CA LYS A 101 3.96 -8.41 14.09
C LYS A 101 4.22 -9.80 14.65
N GLN A 102 5.35 -10.37 14.30
CA GLN A 102 5.80 -11.63 14.86
C GLN A 102 6.36 -11.36 16.25
N GLY A 103 5.87 -12.07 17.20
CA GLY A 103 6.40 -11.82 18.52
C GLY A 103 6.00 -12.46 19.65
#